data_8da8e6d70fdcb25c708f5707c480f7c7
#
_entry.id   8da8e6d70fdcb25c708f5707c480f7c7
#
_cell.length_a   1.000
_cell.length_b   1.000
_cell.length_c   1.000
_cell.angle_alpha   90.00
_cell.angle_beta   90.00
_cell.angle_gamma   90.00
#
_symmetry.space_group_name_H-M   'P 1'
#
loop_
_entity.id
_entity.type
_entity.pdbx_description
1 polymer ?
#
loop_
_entity_poly.entity_id
_entity_poly.type
_entity_poly.pdbx_seq_one_letter_code
_entity_poly.pdbx_strand_id
1 'polypeptide(L)'
;ITFSNPLLLPDYQNSYGQGGDTNFFNYVDGASGGVGDGVDESWGPALDAGLSFVQWDSQLTNNGNPTPWVSHPDNVKDFLNTGVNISNNVSITSGAFRLSIGNSEEKGMVPFTELKKISVGVSGRLDIGDKIQAGVSLNYFNTDSDNIPISGYNNENPFQQFIWSARQVNFTDLRDWRNFPNAPDGTAAAGTPLNWNHNFQNNPYWVLETNTNTLEKDRIIGNVDLTSQLTDDLTLSTKLGLDSFNQRTTNRQAVGSNNAQNGSYQERIRRFEEINASFLLSYNKSLTEDFGLSLSVGGNHMNRTLDNVNGFLPNLELPNLYNLSNLQTGSTAVLSNYHSDQQINSFYGYGQFSFKEMFFLDFTARKDWSSILPVDNNSFFYPSVTASVLLSDVFEGLKENNVNFLKIRGGWSEVGSTGALGAYSLNQTFGLSNSGFGNQASVPNTQYNRNLKAETVTGVEFGIDAKMFNNRLRFSATYYDQQSNDLLVPIQVSAATGFTSVWDNIADMSNKGYEIQLGGTIIKKQDFAFDIDVNFAQNTNEVT
;
A
#
# COMPACT_ATOMS: atom_id res chain seq x y z
N ILE A 1 4.02 2.03 -23.61
CA ILE A 1 2.56 2.08 -23.40
C ILE A 1 2.17 0.75 -22.78
N THR A 2 1.71 0.77 -21.56
CA THR A 2 1.22 -0.45 -20.88
C THR A 2 -0.30 -0.46 -21.00
N PHE A 3 -0.86 -1.50 -21.58
CA PHE A 3 -2.31 -1.75 -21.53
C PHE A 3 -2.62 -2.44 -20.20
N SER A 4 -3.51 -1.85 -19.41
CA SER A 4 -3.97 -2.48 -18.18
C SER A 4 -4.86 -3.69 -18.50
N ASN A 5 -4.98 -4.61 -17.53
CA ASN A 5 -5.95 -5.70 -17.57
C ASN A 5 -7.38 -5.15 -17.80
N PRO A 6 -8.29 -5.93 -18.41
CA PRO A 6 -9.66 -5.50 -18.58
C PRO A 6 -10.26 -5.10 -17.23
N LEU A 7 -11.00 -3.98 -17.23
CA LEU A 7 -11.71 -3.50 -16.05
C LEU A 7 -12.75 -4.54 -15.63
N LEU A 8 -12.65 -5.04 -14.41
CA LEU A 8 -13.64 -5.91 -13.82
C LEU A 8 -14.64 -5.05 -13.05
N LEU A 9 -15.85 -5.00 -13.52
CA LEU A 9 -16.98 -4.35 -12.86
C LEU A 9 -17.91 -5.40 -12.27
N PRO A 10 -18.69 -5.07 -11.22
CA PRO A 10 -19.76 -5.95 -10.75
C PRO A 10 -20.79 -6.23 -11.86
N ASP A 11 -21.43 -7.39 -11.78
CA ASP A 11 -22.58 -7.71 -12.63
C ASP A 11 -23.80 -6.92 -12.17
N TYR A 12 -24.05 -5.80 -12.82
CA TYR A 12 -25.21 -4.96 -12.54
C TYR A 12 -26.46 -5.49 -13.26
N GLN A 13 -27.63 -5.43 -12.60
CA GLN A 13 -28.90 -5.75 -13.23
C GLN A 13 -29.32 -4.62 -14.21
N ASN A 14 -29.90 -4.96 -15.35
CA ASN A 14 -30.36 -4.02 -16.38
C ASN A 14 -31.88 -4.10 -16.61
N SER A 15 -32.61 -4.82 -15.75
CA SER A 15 -34.03 -5.12 -15.95
C SER A 15 -34.96 -4.09 -15.32
N TYR A 16 -34.54 -3.45 -14.24
CA TYR A 16 -35.36 -2.51 -13.47
C TYR A 16 -34.61 -1.20 -13.25
N GLY A 17 -35.36 -0.10 -13.32
CA GLY A 17 -34.84 1.23 -13.06
C GLY A 17 -34.98 1.65 -11.60
N GLN A 18 -34.72 2.93 -11.32
CA GLN A 18 -34.84 3.52 -9.99
C GLN A 18 -36.28 3.40 -9.46
N GLY A 19 -36.41 3.14 -8.19
CA GLY A 19 -37.66 3.01 -7.48
C GLY A 19 -37.64 1.88 -6.46
N GLY A 20 -38.56 1.90 -5.49
CA GLY A 20 -38.91 0.78 -4.63
C GLY A 20 -40.10 0.00 -5.22
N ASP A 21 -40.29 -1.22 -4.93
CA ASP A 21 -41.45 -2.10 -5.17
C ASP A 21 -42.21 -1.91 -6.53
N THR A 22 -41.51 -1.78 -7.64
CA THR A 22 -42.03 -1.61 -9.02
C THR A 22 -42.67 -0.26 -9.35
N ASN A 23 -42.72 0.71 -8.44
CA ASN A 23 -43.18 2.07 -8.69
C ASN A 23 -41.99 3.00 -8.92
N PHE A 24 -42.20 3.99 -9.80
CA PHE A 24 -41.30 5.12 -9.99
C PHE A 24 -41.99 6.39 -9.50
N PHE A 25 -41.27 7.17 -8.74
CA PHE A 25 -41.71 8.46 -8.26
C PHE A 25 -41.25 9.54 -9.22
N ASN A 26 -42.03 10.60 -9.38
CA ASN A 26 -41.67 11.72 -10.22
C ASN A 26 -40.41 12.42 -9.73
N TYR A 27 -39.45 12.56 -10.60
CA TYR A 27 -38.19 13.16 -10.29
C TYR A 27 -38.28 14.65 -9.88
N VAL A 28 -39.27 15.37 -10.41
CA VAL A 28 -39.28 16.85 -10.41
C VAL A 28 -40.02 17.45 -9.22
N ASP A 29 -41.01 16.81 -8.69
CA ASP A 29 -41.92 17.46 -7.75
C ASP A 29 -41.54 17.34 -6.28
N GLY A 30 -40.65 16.43 -5.93
CA GLY A 30 -40.17 16.29 -4.58
C GLY A 30 -41.20 15.98 -3.50
N ALA A 31 -42.46 15.93 -3.85
CA ALA A 31 -43.56 15.85 -2.90
C ALA A 31 -44.06 14.43 -2.66
N SER A 32 -44.05 13.61 -3.67
CA SER A 32 -44.41 12.20 -3.55
C SER A 32 -43.78 11.46 -4.72
N GLY A 33 -42.53 11.24 -4.58
CA GLY A 33 -41.76 10.71 -5.63
C GLY A 33 -41.05 11.79 -6.42
N GLY A 34 -39.89 11.54 -6.82
CA GLY A 34 -38.96 12.47 -7.42
C GLY A 34 -37.71 12.58 -6.57
N VAL A 35 -36.94 13.61 -6.79
CA VAL A 35 -35.63 13.77 -6.11
C VAL A 35 -35.69 13.92 -4.60
N GLY A 36 -36.84 14.26 -4.05
CA GLY A 36 -37.06 14.43 -2.62
C GLY A 36 -37.37 13.14 -1.84
N ASP A 37 -37.57 12.01 -2.51
CA ASP A 37 -38.14 10.81 -1.92
C ASP A 37 -37.14 9.98 -1.13
N GLY A 38 -35.85 10.16 -1.34
CA GLY A 38 -34.82 9.32 -0.76
C GLY A 38 -34.77 7.91 -1.36
N VAL A 39 -35.27 7.74 -2.60
CA VAL A 39 -35.25 6.46 -3.31
C VAL A 39 -34.07 6.44 -4.29
N ASP A 40 -33.10 5.59 -4.03
CA ASP A 40 -31.97 5.29 -4.92
C ASP A 40 -31.83 3.80 -5.25
N GLU A 41 -32.76 2.98 -4.75
CA GLU A 41 -32.88 1.56 -5.08
C GLU A 41 -33.27 1.33 -6.53
N SER A 42 -32.86 0.19 -7.09
CA SER A 42 -33.09 -0.23 -8.48
C SER A 42 -34.17 -1.32 -8.60
N TRP A 43 -35.33 -1.11 -7.93
CA TRP A 43 -36.49 -2.01 -7.94
C TRP A 43 -37.77 -1.33 -8.48
N GLY A 44 -37.57 -0.28 -9.28
CA GLY A 44 -38.66 0.44 -9.93
C GLY A 44 -39.25 -0.30 -11.13
N PRO A 45 -39.94 0.42 -12.02
CA PRO A 45 -40.53 -0.16 -13.23
C PRO A 45 -39.51 -0.82 -14.15
N ALA A 46 -39.97 -1.80 -14.93
CA ALA A 46 -39.10 -2.48 -15.91
C ALA A 46 -38.57 -1.50 -16.96
N LEU A 47 -37.26 -1.59 -17.20
CA LEU A 47 -36.59 -0.87 -18.28
C LEU A 47 -36.92 -1.49 -19.64
N ASP A 48 -36.79 -0.71 -20.71
CA ASP A 48 -37.00 -1.12 -22.11
C ASP A 48 -38.40 -1.68 -22.42
N ALA A 49 -39.39 -1.37 -21.57
CA ALA A 49 -40.79 -1.76 -21.74
C ALA A 49 -41.67 -0.73 -22.47
N GLY A 50 -41.06 0.28 -23.10
CA GLY A 50 -41.76 1.34 -23.79
C GLY A 50 -42.37 2.41 -22.88
N LEU A 51 -41.98 2.45 -21.62
CA LEU A 51 -42.38 3.43 -20.63
C LEU A 51 -41.63 4.75 -20.79
N SER A 52 -42.23 5.85 -20.32
CA SER A 52 -41.59 7.16 -20.22
C SER A 52 -42.01 7.83 -18.92
N PHE A 53 -41.06 8.47 -18.25
CA PHE A 53 -41.29 9.17 -16.99
C PHE A 53 -40.61 10.53 -16.99
N VAL A 54 -41.11 11.44 -16.16
CA VAL A 54 -40.34 12.62 -15.77
C VAL A 54 -39.25 12.17 -14.83
N GLN A 55 -38.03 12.20 -15.29
CA GLN A 55 -36.86 11.67 -14.58
C GLN A 55 -35.67 12.66 -14.62
N TRP A 56 -34.51 12.27 -14.16
CA TRP A 56 -33.35 13.13 -13.96
C TRP A 56 -32.92 13.93 -15.22
N ASP A 57 -33.06 13.36 -16.42
CA ASP A 57 -32.68 13.98 -17.70
C ASP A 57 -33.78 14.81 -18.33
N SER A 58 -35.00 14.75 -17.84
CA SER A 58 -36.18 15.46 -18.43
C SER A 58 -35.97 16.98 -18.52
N GLN A 59 -35.34 17.57 -17.48
CA GLN A 59 -35.01 19.00 -17.48
C GLN A 59 -33.94 19.37 -18.51
N LEU A 60 -33.06 18.43 -18.82
CA LEU A 60 -31.91 18.64 -19.70
C LEU A 60 -32.26 18.43 -21.17
N THR A 61 -33.03 17.39 -21.45
CA THR A 61 -33.23 16.89 -22.82
C THR A 61 -34.61 17.17 -23.39
N ASN A 62 -35.65 17.36 -22.56
CA ASN A 62 -37.06 17.45 -23.01
C ASN A 62 -37.89 18.53 -22.31
N ASN A 63 -37.26 19.62 -21.85
CA ASN A 63 -37.95 20.75 -21.21
C ASN A 63 -38.87 20.32 -20.03
N GLY A 64 -38.47 19.33 -19.26
CA GLY A 64 -39.21 18.79 -18.13
C GLY A 64 -40.31 17.78 -18.49
N ASN A 65 -40.50 17.46 -19.77
CA ASN A 65 -41.43 16.41 -20.18
C ASN A 65 -40.84 15.00 -20.00
N PRO A 66 -41.69 13.96 -19.95
CA PRO A 66 -41.26 12.60 -19.83
C PRO A 66 -40.22 12.17 -20.87
N THR A 67 -39.17 11.48 -20.44
CA THR A 67 -38.14 10.85 -21.28
C THR A 67 -38.28 9.33 -21.26
N PRO A 68 -37.77 8.61 -22.29
CA PRO A 68 -37.84 7.16 -22.34
C PRO A 68 -37.18 6.47 -21.14
N TRP A 69 -37.85 5.44 -20.63
CA TRP A 69 -37.33 4.60 -19.52
C TRP A 69 -36.57 3.41 -20.07
N VAL A 70 -35.30 3.66 -20.40
CA VAL A 70 -34.43 2.70 -21.11
C VAL A 70 -33.18 2.39 -20.33
N SER A 71 -32.62 1.22 -20.57
CA SER A 71 -31.37 0.80 -19.91
C SER A 71 -30.13 1.33 -20.62
N HIS A 72 -29.11 1.67 -19.85
CA HIS A 72 -27.75 2.02 -20.30
C HIS A 72 -26.75 1.02 -19.67
N PRO A 73 -26.61 -0.21 -20.21
CA PRO A 73 -25.80 -1.27 -19.61
C PRO A 73 -24.33 -0.91 -19.42
N ASP A 74 -23.78 -0.07 -20.28
CA ASP A 74 -22.37 0.36 -20.25
C ASP A 74 -22.15 1.69 -19.50
N ASN A 75 -23.15 2.23 -18.80
CA ASN A 75 -23.08 3.57 -18.20
C ASN A 75 -21.87 3.82 -17.29
N VAL A 76 -21.44 2.82 -16.50
CA VAL A 76 -20.24 2.93 -15.66
C VAL A 76 -18.97 2.88 -16.49
N LYS A 77 -18.93 2.02 -17.50
CA LYS A 77 -17.78 1.90 -18.40
C LYS A 77 -17.59 3.16 -19.23
N ASP A 78 -18.69 3.74 -19.72
CA ASP A 78 -18.68 4.94 -20.56
C ASP A 78 -18.31 6.21 -19.76
N PHE A 79 -18.48 6.20 -18.44
CA PHE A 79 -18.00 7.24 -17.56
C PHE A 79 -16.47 7.29 -17.49
N LEU A 80 -15.81 6.15 -17.63
CA LEU A 80 -14.38 6.01 -17.42
C LEU A 80 -13.58 6.37 -18.69
N ASN A 81 -12.46 7.02 -18.50
CA ASN A 81 -11.49 7.28 -19.56
C ASN A 81 -10.57 6.07 -19.76
N THR A 82 -9.93 6.01 -20.92
CA THR A 82 -8.78 5.13 -21.08
C THR A 82 -7.59 5.69 -20.31
N GLY A 83 -7.12 4.95 -19.33
CA GLY A 83 -5.90 5.31 -18.60
C GLY A 83 -4.66 5.27 -19.50
N VAL A 84 -3.76 6.25 -19.36
CA VAL A 84 -2.53 6.35 -20.15
C VAL A 84 -1.38 6.62 -19.22
N ASN A 85 -0.33 5.82 -19.32
CA ASN A 85 0.95 6.06 -18.64
C ASN A 85 2.06 6.25 -19.67
N ILE A 86 2.76 7.38 -19.58
CA ILE A 86 3.91 7.71 -20.41
C ILE A 86 5.11 7.88 -19.49
N SER A 87 6.11 7.03 -19.66
CA SER A 87 7.35 7.08 -18.88
C SER A 87 8.56 7.20 -19.81
N ASN A 88 9.43 8.14 -19.47
CA ASN A 88 10.69 8.37 -20.16
C ASN A 88 11.82 8.28 -19.14
N ASN A 89 12.91 7.61 -19.50
CA ASN A 89 14.10 7.54 -18.67
C ASN A 89 15.34 7.69 -19.55
N VAL A 90 16.25 8.55 -19.11
CA VAL A 90 17.57 8.74 -19.72
C VAL A 90 18.62 8.51 -18.67
N SER A 91 19.64 7.74 -18.99
CA SER A 91 20.77 7.53 -18.11
C SER A 91 22.10 7.60 -18.86
N ILE A 92 23.09 8.15 -18.17
CA ILE A 92 24.47 8.26 -18.67
C ILE A 92 25.36 7.56 -17.65
N THR A 93 26.20 6.66 -18.14
CA THR A 93 27.21 5.97 -17.34
C THR A 93 28.58 6.30 -17.86
N SER A 94 29.49 6.74 -17.00
CA SER A 94 30.87 7.02 -17.31
C SER A 94 31.78 6.42 -16.23
N GLY A 95 32.53 5.39 -16.59
CA GLY A 95 33.29 4.60 -15.63
C GLY A 95 32.37 4.00 -14.55
N ALA A 96 32.68 4.27 -13.31
CA ALA A 96 31.93 3.77 -12.15
C ALA A 96 30.75 4.68 -11.74
N PHE A 97 30.48 5.76 -12.45
CA PHE A 97 29.44 6.74 -12.13
C PHE A 97 28.27 6.64 -13.11
N ARG A 98 27.06 6.74 -12.56
CA ARG A 98 25.80 6.76 -13.30
C ARG A 98 24.93 7.91 -12.83
N LEU A 99 24.40 8.68 -13.80
CA LEU A 99 23.31 9.64 -13.62
C LEU A 99 22.10 9.14 -14.40
N SER A 100 20.91 9.19 -13.79
CA SER A 100 19.64 8.89 -14.45
C SER A 100 18.62 9.97 -14.15
N ILE A 101 17.81 10.31 -15.15
CA ILE A 101 16.70 11.23 -15.03
C ILE A 101 15.48 10.55 -15.65
N GLY A 102 14.40 10.49 -14.91
CA GLY A 102 13.13 9.91 -15.34
C GLY A 102 11.97 10.87 -15.15
N ASN A 103 11.00 10.74 -16.04
CA ASN A 103 9.71 11.41 -15.96
C ASN A 103 8.62 10.39 -16.24
N SER A 104 7.54 10.43 -15.48
CA SER A 104 6.34 9.62 -15.72
C SER A 104 5.10 10.49 -15.53
N GLU A 105 4.18 10.42 -16.48
CA GLU A 105 2.87 11.04 -16.41
C GLU A 105 1.81 9.96 -16.61
N GLU A 106 0.93 9.83 -15.62
CA GLU A 106 -0.18 8.89 -15.63
C GLU A 106 -1.49 9.66 -15.60
N LYS A 107 -2.34 9.48 -16.61
CA LYS A 107 -3.74 9.91 -16.61
C LYS A 107 -4.59 8.73 -16.20
N GLY A 108 -5.35 8.90 -15.11
CA GLY A 108 -6.18 7.87 -14.54
C GLY A 108 -7.40 7.53 -15.40
N MET A 109 -8.02 6.39 -15.11
CA MET A 109 -9.31 6.02 -15.72
C MET A 109 -10.45 6.89 -15.20
N VAL A 110 -10.40 7.36 -13.97
CA VAL A 110 -11.37 8.31 -13.43
C VAL A 110 -11.11 9.68 -14.06
N PRO A 111 -12.13 10.36 -14.60
CA PRO A 111 -11.98 11.70 -15.17
C PRO A 111 -11.30 12.68 -14.20
N PHE A 112 -10.51 13.61 -14.75
CA PHE A 112 -9.79 14.66 -14.00
C PHE A 112 -8.76 14.17 -12.99
N THR A 113 -8.28 12.93 -13.12
CA THR A 113 -7.23 12.38 -12.25
C THR A 113 -5.93 12.21 -13.01
N GLU A 114 -4.82 12.67 -12.40
CA GLU A 114 -3.49 12.53 -12.96
C GLU A 114 -2.43 12.39 -11.87
N LEU A 115 -1.32 11.74 -12.21
CA LEU A 115 -0.13 11.63 -11.35
C LEU A 115 1.11 11.92 -12.19
N LYS A 116 1.92 12.86 -11.74
CA LYS A 116 3.22 13.20 -12.34
C LYS A 116 4.34 12.78 -11.40
N LYS A 117 5.39 12.20 -11.95
CA LYS A 117 6.57 11.82 -11.19
C LYS A 117 7.83 12.18 -11.93
N ILE A 118 8.75 12.82 -11.22
CA ILE A 118 10.13 13.09 -11.68
C ILE A 118 11.07 12.30 -10.79
N SER A 119 12.07 11.68 -11.37
CA SER A 119 13.11 10.96 -10.64
C SER A 119 14.50 11.39 -11.12
N VAL A 120 15.40 11.58 -10.16
CA VAL A 120 16.83 11.82 -10.44
C VAL A 120 17.63 10.84 -9.60
N GLY A 121 18.46 10.02 -10.25
CA GLY A 121 19.28 9.03 -9.58
C GLY A 121 20.77 9.28 -9.89
N VAL A 122 21.59 9.28 -8.84
CA VAL A 122 23.05 9.35 -8.92
C VAL A 122 23.61 8.16 -8.19
N SER A 123 24.49 7.41 -8.82
CA SER A 123 25.24 6.36 -8.16
C SER A 123 26.68 6.34 -8.65
N GLY A 124 27.56 5.95 -7.76
CA GLY A 124 28.98 5.88 -8.11
C GLY A 124 29.78 5.07 -7.11
N ARG A 125 30.94 4.63 -7.57
CA ARG A 125 31.90 3.90 -6.75
C ARG A 125 33.31 4.46 -7.03
N LEU A 126 34.06 4.64 -5.97
CA LEU A 126 35.42 5.20 -6.01
C LEU A 126 36.36 4.29 -5.22
N ASP A 127 37.41 3.82 -5.87
CA ASP A 127 38.49 3.12 -5.22
C ASP A 127 39.52 4.13 -4.69
N ILE A 128 39.79 4.08 -3.39
CA ILE A 128 40.73 4.96 -2.69
C ILE A 128 41.96 4.13 -2.34
N GLY A 129 42.92 4.12 -3.22
CA GLY A 129 44.04 3.18 -3.17
C GLY A 129 43.55 1.73 -3.38
N ASP A 130 44.35 0.76 -2.92
CA ASP A 130 44.12 -0.66 -3.19
C ASP A 130 43.20 -1.33 -2.16
N LYS A 131 42.86 -0.64 -1.06
CA LYS A 131 42.21 -1.26 0.11
C LYS A 131 40.86 -0.65 0.49
N ILE A 132 40.52 0.50 -0.04
CA ILE A 132 39.32 1.22 0.34
C ILE A 132 38.46 1.47 -0.88
N GLN A 133 37.18 1.12 -0.79
CA GLN A 133 36.17 1.44 -1.80
C GLN A 133 35.03 2.22 -1.14
N ALA A 134 34.72 3.38 -1.69
CA ALA A 134 33.59 4.20 -1.28
C ALA A 134 32.49 4.13 -2.34
N GLY A 135 31.25 3.91 -1.92
CA GLY A 135 30.06 3.87 -2.75
C GLY A 135 29.06 4.95 -2.36
N VAL A 136 28.32 5.47 -3.32
CA VAL A 136 27.19 6.37 -3.11
C VAL A 136 26.05 5.98 -4.04
N SER A 137 24.83 5.97 -3.50
CA SER A 137 23.61 5.87 -4.29
C SER A 137 22.59 6.84 -3.70
N LEU A 138 22.09 7.76 -4.51
CA LEU A 138 21.11 8.76 -4.11
C LEU A 138 20.03 8.83 -5.18
N ASN A 139 18.77 8.74 -4.77
CA ASN A 139 17.60 8.89 -5.61
C ASN A 139 16.68 9.95 -5.02
N TYR A 140 16.32 10.91 -5.82
CA TYR A 140 15.30 11.91 -5.51
C TYR A 140 14.07 11.64 -6.36
N PHE A 141 12.90 11.73 -5.74
CA PHE A 141 11.59 11.59 -6.37
C PHE A 141 10.73 12.79 -5.99
N ASN A 142 10.22 13.49 -6.98
CA ASN A 142 9.10 14.40 -6.82
C ASN A 142 7.86 13.71 -7.38
N THR A 143 6.77 13.71 -6.63
CA THR A 143 5.48 13.16 -7.04
C THR A 143 4.41 14.21 -6.80
N ASP A 144 3.66 14.54 -7.84
CA ASP A 144 2.66 15.59 -7.84
C ASP A 144 1.36 15.10 -8.46
N SER A 145 0.24 15.52 -7.90
CA SER A 145 -1.10 15.29 -8.44
C SER A 145 -2.04 16.41 -8.04
N ASP A 146 -2.70 16.99 -9.02
CA ASP A 146 -3.76 17.98 -8.79
C ASP A 146 -5.05 17.35 -8.28
N ASN A 147 -5.27 16.05 -8.57
CA ASN A 147 -6.43 15.33 -8.07
C ASN A 147 -6.18 13.81 -8.04
N ILE A 148 -6.16 13.26 -6.83
CA ILE A 148 -6.15 11.81 -6.59
C ILE A 148 -7.59 11.36 -6.28
N PRO A 149 -8.14 10.32 -6.96
CA PRO A 149 -9.48 9.86 -6.67
C PRO A 149 -9.60 9.33 -5.24
N ILE A 150 -10.69 9.68 -4.58
CA ILE A 150 -11.05 9.13 -3.28
C ILE A 150 -11.56 7.70 -3.46
N SER A 151 -11.25 6.84 -2.51
CA SER A 151 -11.72 5.46 -2.43
C SER A 151 -12.59 5.23 -1.19
N GLY A 152 -13.30 4.12 -1.17
CA GLY A 152 -14.18 3.71 -0.08
C GLY A 152 -15.58 4.31 -0.17
N TYR A 153 -16.38 4.13 0.88
CA TYR A 153 -17.74 4.65 0.98
C TYR A 153 -17.73 6.13 1.32
N ASN A 154 -17.75 6.95 0.27
CA ASN A 154 -17.63 8.41 0.35
C ASN A 154 -18.34 9.06 -0.83
N ASN A 155 -19.14 10.11 -0.61
CA ASN A 155 -19.92 10.80 -1.64
C ASN A 155 -19.06 11.49 -2.71
N GLU A 156 -17.78 11.65 -2.49
CA GLU A 156 -16.81 12.16 -3.47
C GLU A 156 -16.24 11.03 -4.36
N ASN A 157 -16.56 9.77 -4.04
CA ASN A 157 -16.16 8.62 -4.83
C ASN A 157 -17.25 8.27 -5.84
N PRO A 158 -17.04 8.48 -7.15
CA PRO A 158 -18.06 8.17 -8.16
C PRO A 158 -18.42 6.67 -8.18
N PHE A 159 -17.52 5.78 -7.78
CA PHE A 159 -17.81 4.34 -7.71
C PHE A 159 -18.86 4.00 -6.64
N GLN A 160 -18.97 4.80 -5.58
CA GLN A 160 -20.08 4.67 -4.64
C GLN A 160 -21.42 4.95 -5.32
N GLN A 161 -21.49 6.03 -6.11
CA GLN A 161 -22.73 6.35 -6.85
C GLN A 161 -23.12 5.23 -7.81
N PHE A 162 -22.14 4.58 -8.45
CA PHE A 162 -22.41 3.49 -9.41
C PHE A 162 -23.00 2.24 -8.75
N ILE A 163 -22.78 2.04 -7.46
CA ILE A 163 -23.40 0.95 -6.71
C ILE A 163 -24.90 1.21 -6.49
N TRP A 164 -25.28 2.45 -6.21
CA TRP A 164 -26.66 2.84 -5.93
C TRP A 164 -27.47 3.20 -7.16
N SER A 165 -26.84 3.71 -8.21
CA SER A 165 -27.56 4.19 -9.40
C SER A 165 -28.16 3.06 -10.22
N ALA A 166 -29.39 3.24 -10.63
CA ALA A 166 -30.06 2.35 -11.57
C ALA A 166 -29.64 2.59 -13.03
N ARG A 167 -29.93 1.65 -13.91
CA ARG A 167 -29.45 1.62 -15.29
C ARG A 167 -30.13 2.60 -16.24
N GLN A 168 -31.22 3.28 -15.87
CA GLN A 168 -31.76 4.40 -16.65
C GLN A 168 -30.86 5.64 -16.61
N VAL A 169 -29.87 5.70 -15.74
CA VAL A 169 -28.94 6.82 -15.67
C VAL A 169 -27.82 6.65 -16.68
N ASN A 170 -27.72 7.58 -17.62
CA ASN A 170 -26.56 7.71 -18.49
C ASN A 170 -25.57 8.70 -17.86
N PHE A 171 -24.53 8.22 -17.22
CA PHE A 171 -23.57 9.10 -16.53
C PHE A 171 -22.87 10.08 -17.47
N THR A 172 -22.68 9.74 -18.75
CA THR A 172 -22.00 10.63 -19.69
C THR A 172 -22.77 11.92 -19.94
N ASP A 173 -24.09 11.89 -19.81
CA ASP A 173 -24.94 13.07 -19.99
C ASP A 173 -24.80 14.08 -18.85
N LEU A 174 -24.27 13.66 -17.69
CA LEU A 174 -23.97 14.53 -16.55
C LEU A 174 -22.66 15.33 -16.71
N ARG A 175 -21.90 15.10 -17.80
CA ARG A 175 -20.57 15.69 -18.01
C ARG A 175 -20.59 17.21 -18.16
N ASP A 176 -21.59 17.73 -18.89
CA ASP A 176 -21.71 19.16 -19.15
C ASP A 176 -22.48 19.90 -18.05
N TRP A 177 -22.14 19.59 -16.81
CA TRP A 177 -22.82 20.07 -15.62
C TRP A 177 -22.92 21.60 -15.50
N ARG A 178 -22.04 22.36 -16.16
CA ARG A 178 -22.07 23.84 -16.15
C ARG A 178 -23.29 24.43 -16.80
N ASN A 179 -23.91 23.70 -17.69
CA ASN A 179 -25.14 24.09 -18.39
C ASN A 179 -26.40 23.52 -17.74
N PHE A 180 -26.26 22.83 -16.59
CA PHE A 180 -27.37 22.23 -15.87
C PHE A 180 -28.05 23.25 -14.96
N PRO A 181 -29.39 23.12 -14.74
CA PRO A 181 -30.04 23.80 -13.65
C PRO A 181 -29.48 23.32 -12.32
N ASN A 182 -29.58 24.16 -11.29
CA ASN A 182 -29.22 23.75 -9.95
C ASN A 182 -30.28 22.81 -9.36
N ALA A 183 -29.80 21.95 -8.45
CA ALA A 183 -30.66 21.13 -7.64
C ALA A 183 -31.59 21.99 -6.77
N PRO A 184 -32.88 21.58 -6.59
CA PRO A 184 -33.87 22.37 -5.86
C PRO A 184 -33.50 22.66 -4.41
N ASP A 185 -33.98 23.77 -3.89
CA ASP A 185 -33.89 24.09 -2.47
C ASP A 185 -34.59 23.01 -1.61
N GLY A 186 -34.02 22.73 -0.44
CA GLY A 186 -34.52 21.71 0.47
C GLY A 186 -33.98 20.29 0.22
N THR A 187 -33.20 20.10 -0.84
CA THR A 187 -32.45 18.84 -1.06
C THR A 187 -31.03 18.93 -0.51
N ALA A 188 -30.38 17.80 -0.29
CA ALA A 188 -29.01 17.76 0.23
C ALA A 188 -27.99 18.39 -0.74
N ALA A 189 -28.27 18.40 -2.04
CA ALA A 189 -27.44 19.00 -3.08
C ALA A 189 -27.90 20.39 -3.53
N ALA A 190 -28.74 21.08 -2.75
CA ALA A 190 -29.32 22.38 -3.12
C ALA A 190 -28.26 23.40 -3.58
N GLY A 191 -28.50 24.03 -4.73
CA GLY A 191 -27.59 25.01 -5.31
C GLY A 191 -26.41 24.45 -6.11
N THR A 192 -26.23 23.12 -6.14
CA THR A 192 -25.24 22.44 -6.99
C THR A 192 -25.85 21.95 -8.30
N PRO A 193 -25.04 21.55 -9.30
CA PRO A 193 -25.56 21.04 -10.56
C PRO A 193 -26.45 19.81 -10.39
N LEU A 194 -27.47 19.71 -11.21
CA LEU A 194 -28.42 18.62 -11.22
C LEU A 194 -27.70 17.25 -11.31
N ASN A 195 -28.23 16.25 -10.61
CA ASN A 195 -27.79 14.88 -10.65
C ASN A 195 -29.00 13.93 -10.75
N TRP A 196 -28.75 12.64 -10.91
CA TRP A 196 -29.77 11.59 -10.91
C TRP A 196 -30.46 11.42 -9.53
N ASN A 197 -29.80 11.79 -8.45
CA ASN A 197 -30.35 11.81 -7.10
C ASN A 197 -29.75 12.98 -6.30
N HIS A 198 -30.59 13.92 -5.88
CA HIS A 198 -30.17 15.13 -5.17
C HIS A 198 -30.04 14.94 -3.65
N ASN A 199 -30.66 13.88 -3.08
CA ASN A 199 -30.68 13.68 -1.64
C ASN A 199 -29.37 13.08 -1.12
N PHE A 200 -28.77 12.19 -1.90
CA PHE A 200 -27.62 11.41 -1.44
C PHE A 200 -26.34 11.69 -2.23
N GLN A 201 -26.46 12.17 -3.46
CA GLN A 201 -25.34 12.28 -4.39
C GLN A 201 -25.26 13.66 -5.06
N ASN A 202 -24.04 14.12 -5.30
CA ASN A 202 -23.77 15.25 -6.19
C ASN A 202 -23.46 14.76 -7.60
N ASN A 203 -23.53 15.64 -8.60
CA ASN A 203 -23.10 15.32 -9.96
C ASN A 203 -21.63 14.82 -9.96
N PRO A 204 -21.34 13.59 -10.45
CA PRO A 204 -20.02 12.98 -10.30
C PRO A 204 -18.90 13.73 -11.02
N TYR A 205 -19.18 14.38 -12.15
CA TYR A 205 -18.20 15.20 -12.86
C TYR A 205 -17.93 16.51 -12.14
N TRP A 206 -18.96 17.13 -11.56
CA TRP A 206 -18.80 18.33 -10.73
C TRP A 206 -17.94 18.04 -9.50
N VAL A 207 -18.21 16.93 -8.80
CA VAL A 207 -17.44 16.51 -7.63
C VAL A 207 -15.98 16.30 -8.01
N LEU A 208 -15.69 15.54 -9.07
CA LEU A 208 -14.32 15.27 -9.49
C LEU A 208 -13.54 16.50 -9.93
N GLU A 209 -14.23 17.55 -10.37
CA GLU A 209 -13.60 18.79 -10.83
C GLU A 209 -13.45 19.83 -9.71
N THR A 210 -14.34 19.85 -8.74
CA THR A 210 -14.37 20.87 -7.67
C THR A 210 -13.86 20.36 -6.32
N ASN A 211 -14.11 19.08 -6.00
CA ASN A 211 -13.72 18.46 -4.74
C ASN A 211 -12.41 17.70 -4.95
N THR A 212 -11.33 18.43 -5.06
CA THR A 212 -10.03 17.86 -5.43
C THR A 212 -9.19 17.43 -4.23
N ASN A 213 -8.43 16.37 -4.43
CA ASN A 213 -7.44 15.87 -3.48
C ASN A 213 -6.05 16.01 -4.09
N THR A 214 -5.26 16.96 -3.63
CA THR A 214 -3.91 17.17 -4.16
C THR A 214 -2.87 16.36 -3.40
N LEU A 215 -1.80 16.02 -4.07
CA LEU A 215 -0.59 15.43 -3.48
C LEU A 215 0.64 16.14 -4.01
N GLU A 216 1.48 16.62 -3.13
CA GLU A 216 2.83 17.08 -3.40
C GLU A 216 3.77 16.27 -2.50
N LYS A 217 4.75 15.55 -3.07
CA LYS A 217 5.68 14.73 -2.30
C LYS A 217 7.07 14.77 -2.86
N ASP A 218 8.01 15.19 -2.03
CA ASP A 218 9.45 15.10 -2.28
C ASP A 218 10.05 14.01 -1.42
N ARG A 219 10.79 13.07 -2.02
CA ARG A 219 11.44 11.97 -1.32
C ARG A 219 12.88 11.81 -1.76
N ILE A 220 13.76 11.62 -0.80
CA ILE A 220 15.16 11.26 -0.99
C ILE A 220 15.38 9.87 -0.38
N ILE A 221 15.90 8.95 -1.18
CA ILE A 221 16.37 7.64 -0.72
C ILE A 221 17.81 7.46 -1.18
N GLY A 222 18.69 7.12 -0.25
CA GLY A 222 20.06 6.88 -0.64
C GLY A 222 20.89 6.25 0.45
N ASN A 223 22.11 5.92 0.07
CA ASN A 223 23.11 5.46 1.00
C ASN A 223 24.52 5.89 0.57
N VAL A 224 25.39 5.95 1.57
CA VAL A 224 26.84 5.99 1.41
C VAL A 224 27.39 4.74 2.07
N ASP A 225 28.27 4.04 1.39
CA ASP A 225 28.93 2.86 1.91
C ASP A 225 30.48 3.01 1.78
N LEU A 226 31.18 2.44 2.73
CA LEU A 226 32.63 2.35 2.74
C LEU A 226 33.03 0.90 3.05
N THR A 227 33.83 0.31 2.16
CA THR A 227 34.40 -1.01 2.34
C THR A 227 35.92 -0.88 2.43
N SER A 228 36.50 -1.42 3.50
CA SER A 228 37.94 -1.39 3.77
C SER A 228 38.49 -2.79 3.91
N GLN A 229 39.43 -3.17 3.06
CA GLN A 229 40.20 -4.40 3.19
C GLN A 229 41.28 -4.20 4.25
N LEU A 230 41.05 -4.69 5.48
CA LEU A 230 41.96 -4.49 6.59
C LEU A 230 43.19 -5.41 6.48
N THR A 231 42.93 -6.68 6.10
CA THR A 231 43.95 -7.68 5.76
C THR A 231 43.44 -8.49 4.55
N ASP A 232 44.21 -9.44 4.05
CA ASP A 232 43.81 -10.31 2.93
C ASP A 232 42.53 -11.11 3.25
N ASP A 233 42.34 -11.46 4.52
CA ASP A 233 41.20 -12.26 5.00
C ASP A 233 40.10 -11.42 5.67
N LEU A 234 40.34 -10.15 6.01
CA LEU A 234 39.47 -9.34 6.87
C LEU A 234 39.00 -8.06 6.18
N THR A 235 37.69 -7.89 6.08
CA THR A 235 37.04 -6.73 5.46
C THR A 235 36.07 -6.06 6.43
N LEU A 236 36.13 -4.73 6.53
CA LEU A 236 35.16 -3.90 7.24
C LEU A 236 34.29 -3.16 6.22
N SER A 237 32.99 -3.34 6.33
CA SER A 237 32.00 -2.58 5.56
C SER A 237 31.15 -1.72 6.50
N THR A 238 30.97 -0.45 6.16
CA THR A 238 30.08 0.48 6.87
C THR A 238 29.08 1.08 5.89
N LYS A 239 27.86 1.31 6.33
CA LYS A 239 26.81 1.89 5.50
C LYS A 239 25.96 2.85 6.29
N LEU A 240 25.72 4.04 5.73
CA LEU A 240 24.75 5.02 6.21
C LEU A 240 23.65 5.15 5.16
N GLY A 241 22.42 4.77 5.52
CA GLY A 241 21.23 4.88 4.68
C GLY A 241 20.29 5.96 5.18
N LEU A 242 19.65 6.64 4.24
CA LEU A 242 18.62 7.66 4.48
C LEU A 242 17.40 7.37 3.62
N ASP A 243 16.21 7.43 4.22
CA ASP A 243 14.92 7.55 3.53
C ASP A 243 14.16 8.70 4.16
N SER A 244 13.93 9.77 3.42
CA SER A 244 13.25 10.96 3.93
C SER A 244 12.26 11.48 2.91
N PHE A 245 11.05 11.83 3.36
CA PHE A 245 10.10 12.54 2.52
C PHE A 245 9.35 13.65 3.27
N ASN A 246 8.98 14.67 2.50
CA ASN A 246 8.02 15.69 2.87
C ASN A 246 6.83 15.57 1.92
N GLN A 247 5.62 15.42 2.49
CA GLN A 247 4.38 15.25 1.75
C GLN A 247 3.36 16.26 2.22
N ARG A 248 2.78 16.99 1.30
CA ARG A 248 1.62 17.85 1.51
C ARG A 248 0.42 17.29 0.75
N THR A 249 -0.70 17.14 1.42
CA THR A 249 -1.98 16.78 0.80
C THR A 249 -3.04 17.80 1.17
N THR A 250 -3.89 18.14 0.21
CA THR A 250 -5.09 18.94 0.48
C THR A 250 -6.33 18.17 0.06
N ASN A 251 -7.43 18.37 0.78
CA ASN A 251 -8.75 17.92 0.39
C ASN A 251 -9.68 19.14 0.39
N ARG A 252 -10.44 19.31 -0.68
CA ARG A 252 -11.37 20.40 -0.89
C ARG A 252 -12.74 19.86 -1.15
N GLN A 253 -13.74 20.44 -0.48
CA GLN A 253 -15.13 20.19 -0.79
C GLN A 253 -15.82 21.52 -1.07
N ALA A 254 -16.43 21.63 -2.23
CA ALA A 254 -17.16 22.82 -2.63
C ALA A 254 -18.44 22.99 -1.79
N VAL A 255 -18.86 24.24 -1.66
CA VAL A 255 -20.16 24.59 -1.04
C VAL A 255 -21.29 23.87 -1.78
N GLY A 256 -22.19 23.24 -1.04
CA GLY A 256 -23.29 22.43 -1.57
C GLY A 256 -22.96 20.95 -1.72
N SER A 257 -21.73 20.50 -1.43
CA SER A 257 -21.43 19.07 -1.37
C SER A 257 -22.25 18.38 -0.28
N ASN A 258 -22.81 17.19 -0.57
CA ASN A 258 -23.74 16.50 0.31
C ASN A 258 -23.27 16.35 1.76
N ASN A 259 -22.00 16.12 1.99
CA ASN A 259 -21.42 16.02 3.33
C ASN A 259 -20.76 17.33 3.82
N ALA A 260 -20.81 18.40 3.03
CA ALA A 260 -20.18 19.69 3.33
C ALA A 260 -20.97 20.84 2.71
N GLN A 261 -22.16 21.10 3.24
CA GLN A 261 -23.06 22.13 2.71
C GLN A 261 -22.42 23.52 2.64
N ASN A 262 -21.57 23.85 3.58
CA ASN A 262 -20.79 25.11 3.61
C ASN A 262 -19.38 24.93 3.02
N GLY A 263 -19.11 23.82 2.33
CA GLY A 263 -17.78 23.45 1.88
C GLY A 263 -16.87 23.05 3.01
N SER A 264 -15.73 22.44 2.68
CA SER A 264 -14.70 22.15 3.67
C SER A 264 -13.30 22.24 3.06
N TYR A 265 -12.30 22.37 3.90
CA TYR A 265 -10.90 22.36 3.49
C TYR A 265 -10.03 21.67 4.52
N GLN A 266 -9.20 20.75 4.06
CA GLN A 266 -8.19 20.10 4.85
C GLN A 266 -6.82 20.27 4.23
N GLU A 267 -5.83 20.53 5.06
CA GLU A 267 -4.42 20.50 4.68
C GLU A 267 -3.64 19.65 5.68
N ARG A 268 -2.85 18.73 5.15
CA ARG A 268 -1.99 17.85 5.95
C ARG A 268 -0.56 17.89 5.43
N ILE A 269 0.37 18.10 6.34
CA ILE A 269 1.81 18.01 6.09
C ILE A 269 2.33 16.80 6.86
N ARG A 270 3.02 15.90 6.17
CA ARG A 270 3.66 14.71 6.73
C ARG A 270 5.15 14.72 6.38
N ARG A 271 5.98 14.66 7.40
CA ARG A 271 7.43 14.50 7.28
C ARG A 271 7.83 13.15 7.85
N PHE A 272 8.65 12.46 7.11
CA PHE A 272 9.18 11.15 7.50
C PHE A 272 10.67 11.16 7.29
N GLU A 273 11.41 10.62 8.25
CA GLU A 273 12.84 10.39 8.15
C GLU A 273 13.21 9.07 8.78
N GLU A 274 13.97 8.25 8.09
CA GLU A 274 14.58 7.05 8.62
C GLU A 274 16.06 7.04 8.28
N ILE A 275 16.89 6.93 9.30
CA ILE A 275 18.34 6.82 9.21
C ILE A 275 18.74 5.43 9.70
N ASN A 276 19.55 4.75 8.91
CA ASN A 276 20.15 3.45 9.22
C ASN A 276 21.67 3.56 9.15
N ALA A 277 22.35 3.34 10.26
CA ALA A 277 23.80 3.26 10.31
C ALA A 277 24.23 1.83 10.67
N SER A 278 25.04 1.19 9.85
CA SER A 278 25.46 -0.19 10.06
C SER A 278 26.95 -0.40 9.80
N PHE A 279 27.50 -1.40 10.45
CA PHE A 279 28.83 -1.93 10.16
C PHE A 279 28.80 -3.45 10.08
N LEU A 280 29.72 -4.02 9.32
CA LEU A 280 29.94 -5.45 9.19
C LEU A 280 31.44 -5.71 9.07
N LEU A 281 31.97 -6.52 9.98
CA LEU A 281 33.32 -7.04 9.95
C LEU A 281 33.28 -8.50 9.48
N SER A 282 33.86 -8.79 8.33
CA SER A 282 33.85 -10.11 7.68
C SER A 282 35.23 -10.70 7.60
N TYR A 283 35.38 -11.93 8.05
CA TYR A 283 36.57 -12.75 7.95
C TYR A 283 36.29 -13.94 7.03
N ASN A 284 37.04 -14.07 5.92
CA ASN A 284 36.91 -15.13 4.94
C ASN A 284 38.26 -15.81 4.76
N LYS A 285 38.30 -17.12 4.94
CA LYS A 285 39.56 -17.88 4.85
C LYS A 285 39.33 -19.31 4.39
N SER A 286 40.16 -19.76 3.46
CA SER A 286 40.38 -21.19 3.22
C SER A 286 41.31 -21.74 4.28
N LEU A 287 40.77 -22.54 5.20
CA LEU A 287 41.54 -23.14 6.30
C LEU A 287 42.48 -24.24 5.76
N THR A 288 41.98 -25.00 4.77
CA THR A 288 42.74 -25.99 4.00
C THR A 288 42.19 -25.96 2.55
N GLU A 289 42.73 -26.81 1.68
CA GLU A 289 42.20 -26.99 0.30
C GLU A 289 40.72 -27.44 0.32
N ASP A 290 40.30 -28.19 1.32
CA ASP A 290 38.95 -28.75 1.45
C ASP A 290 38.02 -27.92 2.35
N PHE A 291 38.53 -27.09 3.26
CA PHE A 291 37.72 -26.37 4.26
C PHE A 291 37.74 -24.85 4.05
N GLY A 292 36.58 -24.27 3.80
CA GLY A 292 36.33 -22.82 3.80
C GLY A 292 35.59 -22.36 5.05
N LEU A 293 35.96 -21.17 5.55
CA LEU A 293 35.33 -20.48 6.68
C LEU A 293 35.02 -19.04 6.31
N SER A 294 33.77 -18.64 6.50
CA SER A 294 33.34 -17.23 6.46
C SER A 294 32.67 -16.90 7.79
N LEU A 295 33.11 -15.87 8.46
CA LEU A 295 32.53 -15.38 9.71
C LEU A 295 32.30 -13.87 9.60
N SER A 296 31.15 -13.41 10.04
CA SER A 296 30.85 -11.97 10.06
C SER A 296 30.16 -11.58 11.35
N VAL A 297 30.51 -10.39 11.87
CA VAL A 297 29.83 -9.74 12.98
C VAL A 297 29.51 -8.31 12.61
N GLY A 298 28.35 -7.84 13.02
CA GLY A 298 27.89 -6.51 12.66
C GLY A 298 26.89 -5.94 13.64
N GLY A 299 26.59 -4.66 13.44
CA GLY A 299 25.57 -3.94 14.17
C GLY A 299 24.83 -2.97 13.28
N ASN A 300 23.62 -2.63 13.67
CA ASN A 300 22.80 -1.62 13.02
C ASN A 300 22.11 -0.74 14.05
N HIS A 301 22.07 0.55 13.77
CA HIS A 301 21.25 1.54 14.47
C HIS A 301 20.26 2.14 13.49
N MET A 302 18.97 1.99 13.77
CA MET A 302 17.89 2.60 13.00
C MET A 302 17.18 3.62 13.88
N ASN A 303 16.99 4.82 13.34
CA ASN A 303 16.11 5.85 13.90
C ASN A 303 15.09 6.28 12.87
N ARG A 304 13.82 6.31 13.27
CA ARG A 304 12.68 6.69 12.42
C ARG A 304 11.88 7.76 13.12
N THR A 305 11.68 8.90 12.45
CA THR A 305 10.86 10.01 12.91
C THR A 305 9.69 10.23 11.97
N LEU A 306 8.52 10.47 12.51
CA LEU A 306 7.32 10.82 11.76
C LEU A 306 6.64 12.02 12.42
N ASP A 307 6.49 13.11 11.64
CA ASP A 307 5.71 14.29 12.01
C ASP A 307 4.48 14.43 11.10
N ASN A 308 3.33 14.64 11.69
CA ASN A 308 2.11 15.01 10.97
C ASN A 308 1.54 16.28 11.58
N VAL A 309 1.22 17.25 10.72
CA VAL A 309 0.42 18.44 11.07
C VAL A 309 -0.83 18.42 10.20
N ASN A 310 -1.99 18.59 10.80
CA ASN A 310 -3.27 18.58 10.12
C ASN A 310 -4.12 19.77 10.56
N GLY A 311 -4.67 20.50 9.58
CA GLY A 311 -5.69 21.50 9.76
C GLY A 311 -6.92 21.15 8.95
N PHE A 312 -8.10 21.15 9.57
CA PHE A 312 -9.38 20.90 8.92
C PHE A 312 -10.40 21.97 9.29
N LEU A 313 -10.98 22.57 8.28
CA LEU A 313 -12.09 23.51 8.37
C LEU A 313 -13.37 22.79 7.93
N PRO A 314 -14.32 22.56 8.83
CA PRO A 314 -15.57 21.87 8.49
C PRO A 314 -16.55 22.76 7.70
N ASN A 315 -16.39 24.07 7.75
CA ASN A 315 -17.20 25.05 7.05
C ASN A 315 -16.35 26.24 6.59
N LEU A 316 -16.60 26.74 5.38
CA LEU A 316 -15.94 27.89 4.78
C LEU A 316 -16.80 29.16 4.91
N GLU A 317 -16.17 30.29 5.21
CA GLU A 317 -16.84 31.62 5.20
C GLU A 317 -17.12 32.09 3.77
N LEU A 318 -16.13 31.98 2.89
CA LEU A 318 -16.23 32.37 1.48
C LEU A 318 -16.15 31.12 0.59
N PRO A 319 -17.11 30.93 -0.32
CA PRO A 319 -17.06 29.82 -1.29
C PRO A 319 -15.81 29.88 -2.17
N ASN A 320 -15.30 28.73 -2.57
CA ASN A 320 -14.16 28.58 -3.49
C ASN A 320 -12.82 29.19 -3.02
N LEU A 321 -12.73 29.63 -1.76
CA LEU A 321 -11.48 30.06 -1.14
C LEU A 321 -10.98 28.98 -0.18
N TYR A 322 -10.07 28.15 -0.65
CA TYR A 322 -9.53 27.00 0.09
C TYR A 322 -8.23 27.38 0.82
N ASN A 323 -8.38 27.89 2.02
CA ASN A 323 -7.30 28.34 2.88
C ASN A 323 -7.67 28.14 4.34
N LEU A 324 -6.71 27.77 5.19
CA LEU A 324 -6.95 27.54 6.63
C LEU A 324 -7.39 28.79 7.41
N SER A 325 -7.28 29.99 6.83
CA SER A 325 -7.83 31.22 7.42
C SER A 325 -9.30 31.47 7.06
N ASN A 326 -9.91 30.68 6.15
CA ASN A 326 -11.28 30.88 5.66
C ASN A 326 -12.32 30.09 6.49
N LEU A 327 -12.15 30.03 7.79
CA LEU A 327 -13.10 29.38 8.69
C LEU A 327 -14.37 30.22 8.84
N GLN A 328 -15.51 29.61 8.64
CA GLN A 328 -16.81 30.26 8.85
C GLN A 328 -16.97 30.73 10.30
N THR A 329 -17.49 31.95 10.45
CA THR A 329 -17.77 32.54 11.76
C THR A 329 -18.70 31.66 12.59
N GLY A 330 -18.32 31.32 13.82
CA GLY A 330 -19.06 30.42 14.69
C GLY A 330 -18.71 28.92 14.54
N SER A 331 -17.91 28.55 13.54
CA SER A 331 -17.37 27.19 13.39
C SER A 331 -16.05 27.03 14.16
N THR A 332 -15.65 25.78 14.40
CA THR A 332 -14.39 25.43 15.06
C THR A 332 -13.51 24.62 14.12
N ALA A 333 -12.29 25.09 13.87
CA ALA A 333 -11.30 24.32 13.13
C ALA A 333 -10.80 23.13 13.97
N VAL A 334 -10.53 22.01 13.31
CA VAL A 334 -9.86 20.87 13.93
C VAL A 334 -8.38 20.91 13.56
N LEU A 335 -7.56 21.19 14.57
CA LEU A 335 -6.11 21.22 14.44
C LEU A 335 -5.51 20.05 15.22
N SER A 336 -4.59 19.35 14.62
CA SER A 336 -3.86 18.27 15.27
C SER A 336 -2.44 18.17 14.78
N ASN A 337 -1.55 17.77 15.66
CA ASN A 337 -0.21 17.35 15.32
C ASN A 337 0.10 16.02 15.98
N TYR A 338 0.96 15.24 15.34
CA TYR A 338 1.44 13.98 15.84
C TYR A 338 2.94 13.90 15.55
N HIS A 339 3.69 13.51 16.56
CA HIS A 339 5.11 13.26 16.46
C HIS A 339 5.41 11.87 16.99
N SER A 340 6.24 11.11 16.30
CA SER A 340 6.73 9.83 16.81
C SER A 340 8.18 9.56 16.42
N ASP A 341 8.92 9.03 17.40
CA ASP A 341 10.26 8.49 17.25
C ASP A 341 10.26 7.01 17.56
N GLN A 342 10.94 6.26 16.72
CA GLN A 342 11.20 4.84 16.90
C GLN A 342 12.67 4.55 16.69
N GLN A 343 13.24 3.76 17.59
CA GLN A 343 14.63 3.34 17.52
C GLN A 343 14.74 1.82 17.61
N ILE A 344 15.61 1.25 16.78
CA ILE A 344 16.01 -0.16 16.86
C ILE A 344 17.54 -0.23 16.82
N ASN A 345 18.12 -0.86 17.85
CA ASN A 345 19.53 -1.21 17.87
C ASN A 345 19.67 -2.71 17.66
N SER A 346 20.65 -3.13 16.88
CA SER A 346 20.85 -4.52 16.52
C SER A 346 22.30 -4.91 16.60
N PHE A 347 22.54 -6.13 17.08
CA PHE A 347 23.84 -6.78 16.97
C PHE A 347 23.64 -8.19 16.41
N TYR A 348 24.45 -8.56 15.41
CA TYR A 348 24.29 -9.82 14.71
C TYR A 348 25.61 -10.42 14.26
N GLY A 349 25.58 -11.73 14.06
CA GLY A 349 26.67 -12.46 13.47
C GLY A 349 26.15 -13.61 12.60
N TYR A 350 26.91 -13.95 11.59
CA TYR A 350 26.66 -15.12 10.77
C TYR A 350 27.96 -15.78 10.37
N GLY A 351 27.88 -17.08 10.11
CA GLY A 351 29.00 -17.86 9.66
C GLY A 351 28.58 -18.94 8.68
N GLN A 352 29.52 -19.31 7.84
CA GLN A 352 29.41 -20.42 6.92
C GLN A 352 30.64 -21.28 7.00
N PHE A 353 30.44 -22.59 7.13
CA PHE A 353 31.44 -23.61 6.89
C PHE A 353 31.19 -24.28 5.55
N SER A 354 32.21 -24.42 4.73
CA SER A 354 32.14 -25.22 3.52
C SER A 354 33.17 -26.34 3.56
N PHE A 355 32.76 -27.54 3.10
CA PHE A 355 33.64 -28.67 2.96
C PHE A 355 33.61 -29.16 1.51
N LYS A 356 34.77 -29.14 0.84
CA LYS A 356 34.98 -29.53 -0.58
C LYS A 356 34.07 -28.80 -1.53
N GLU A 357 33.58 -27.62 -1.17
CA GLU A 357 32.57 -26.87 -1.93
C GLU A 357 31.29 -27.70 -2.24
N MET A 358 31.07 -28.80 -1.53
CA MET A 358 29.93 -29.72 -1.68
C MET A 358 28.97 -29.63 -0.50
N PHE A 359 29.49 -29.46 0.72
CA PHE A 359 28.70 -29.37 1.96
C PHE A 359 28.82 -27.97 2.52
N PHE A 360 27.69 -27.38 2.86
CA PHE A 360 27.61 -26.04 3.45
C PHE A 360 26.76 -26.09 4.71
N LEU A 361 27.24 -25.43 5.75
CA LEU A 361 26.54 -25.20 7.00
C LEU A 361 26.58 -23.70 7.30
N ASP A 362 25.41 -23.08 7.31
CA ASP A 362 25.26 -21.66 7.62
C ASP A 362 24.59 -21.53 8.99
N PHE A 363 25.02 -20.55 9.78
CA PHE A 363 24.38 -20.20 11.03
C PHE A 363 24.31 -18.68 11.17
N THR A 364 23.21 -18.19 11.71
CA THR A 364 23.03 -16.77 12.02
C THR A 364 22.50 -16.60 13.44
N ALA A 365 22.84 -15.48 14.05
CA ALA A 365 22.28 -15.06 15.31
C ALA A 365 22.15 -13.54 15.33
N ARG A 366 20.99 -13.04 15.75
CA ARG A 366 20.74 -11.60 15.86
C ARG A 366 20.00 -11.28 17.15
N LYS A 367 20.33 -10.15 17.75
CA LYS A 367 19.62 -9.58 18.88
C LYS A 367 19.25 -8.14 18.56
N ASP A 368 17.98 -7.82 18.68
CA ASP A 368 17.42 -6.47 18.49
C ASP A 368 16.89 -5.92 19.81
N TRP A 369 16.99 -4.60 19.96
CA TRP A 369 16.38 -3.81 21.03
C TRP A 369 15.50 -2.76 20.38
N SER A 370 14.20 -2.81 20.64
CA SER A 370 13.20 -1.90 20.05
C SER A 370 12.59 -0.97 21.08
N SER A 371 12.53 0.32 20.78
CA SER A 371 11.88 1.32 21.65
C SER A 371 10.34 1.20 21.71
N ILE A 372 9.75 0.34 20.86
CA ILE A 372 8.29 0.11 20.84
C ILE A 372 7.86 -0.82 21.97
N LEU A 373 8.75 -1.75 22.40
CA LEU A 373 8.46 -2.73 23.44
C LEU A 373 8.77 -2.18 24.85
N PRO A 374 8.16 -2.78 25.90
CA PRO A 374 8.46 -2.42 27.29
C PRO A 374 9.94 -2.55 27.60
N VAL A 375 10.49 -1.66 28.42
CA VAL A 375 11.94 -1.62 28.74
C VAL A 375 12.46 -2.98 29.24
N ASP A 376 11.67 -3.70 30.02
CA ASP A 376 12.05 -5.00 30.57
C ASP A 376 12.01 -6.14 29.53
N ASN A 377 11.27 -5.95 28.42
CA ASN A 377 11.07 -6.93 27.34
C ASN A 377 11.40 -6.34 25.95
N ASN A 378 12.22 -5.29 25.89
CA ASN A 378 12.48 -4.57 24.64
C ASN A 378 13.45 -5.29 23.69
N SER A 379 14.03 -6.40 24.11
CA SER A 379 14.99 -7.15 23.30
C SER A 379 14.51 -8.55 22.98
N PHE A 380 14.81 -8.99 21.77
CA PHE A 380 14.54 -10.33 21.30
C PHE A 380 15.73 -10.88 20.52
N PHE A 381 15.97 -12.18 20.68
CA PHE A 381 17.09 -12.90 20.08
C PHE A 381 16.53 -13.97 19.14
N TYR A 382 17.09 -14.05 17.94
CA TYR A 382 16.62 -15.00 16.94
C TYR A 382 17.77 -15.60 16.13
N PRO A 383 17.96 -16.92 16.24
CA PRO A 383 18.97 -17.68 15.52
C PRO A 383 18.42 -18.34 14.26
N SER A 384 19.33 -18.77 13.37
CA SER A 384 19.01 -19.71 12.29
C SER A 384 20.18 -20.66 12.01
N VAL A 385 19.83 -21.83 11.47
CA VAL A 385 20.78 -22.82 10.96
C VAL A 385 20.26 -23.38 9.66
N THR A 386 21.13 -23.40 8.63
CA THR A 386 20.81 -23.99 7.32
C THR A 386 21.93 -24.92 6.89
N ALA A 387 21.58 -26.09 6.40
CA ALA A 387 22.53 -27.02 5.80
C ALA A 387 22.15 -27.31 4.35
N SER A 388 23.16 -27.45 3.50
CA SER A 388 22.94 -27.87 2.12
C SER A 388 24.06 -28.75 1.59
N VAL A 389 23.72 -29.63 0.66
CA VAL A 389 24.67 -30.54 0.01
C VAL A 389 24.44 -30.56 -1.50
N LEU A 390 25.52 -30.45 -2.24
CA LEU A 390 25.57 -30.60 -3.70
C LEU A 390 25.78 -32.10 -4.04
N LEU A 391 24.68 -32.83 -4.15
CA LEU A 391 24.71 -34.27 -4.43
C LEU A 391 25.34 -34.57 -5.79
N SER A 392 25.21 -33.68 -6.78
CA SER A 392 25.86 -33.81 -8.09
C SER A 392 27.38 -33.80 -8.03
N ASP A 393 27.95 -33.20 -6.96
CA ASP A 393 29.41 -33.14 -6.78
C ASP A 393 29.91 -34.23 -5.82
N VAL A 394 29.04 -34.73 -4.95
CA VAL A 394 29.31 -35.89 -4.11
C VAL A 394 29.30 -37.19 -4.92
N PHE A 395 28.37 -37.30 -5.89
CA PHE A 395 28.15 -38.48 -6.73
C PHE A 395 28.40 -38.15 -8.22
N GLU A 396 29.64 -38.27 -8.68
CA GLU A 396 30.05 -37.90 -10.04
C GLU A 396 29.20 -38.60 -11.15
N GLY A 397 28.75 -39.83 -10.89
CA GLY A 397 27.86 -40.57 -11.80
C GLY A 397 26.52 -39.89 -12.08
N LEU A 398 26.07 -38.93 -11.28
CA LEU A 398 24.87 -38.13 -11.56
C LEU A 398 25.09 -37.21 -12.78
N LYS A 399 26.26 -36.59 -12.90
CA LYS A 399 26.60 -35.73 -14.04
C LYS A 399 26.72 -36.54 -15.33
N GLU A 400 27.27 -37.75 -15.27
CA GLU A 400 27.33 -38.67 -16.39
C GLU A 400 25.92 -39.07 -16.86
N ASN A 401 24.94 -39.14 -15.95
CA ASN A 401 23.55 -39.46 -16.23
C ASN A 401 22.67 -38.23 -16.49
N ASN A 402 23.25 -37.14 -16.98
CA ASN A 402 22.57 -35.88 -17.33
C ASN A 402 21.96 -35.11 -16.17
N VAL A 403 22.29 -35.38 -14.92
CA VAL A 403 21.94 -34.56 -13.76
C VAL A 403 23.11 -33.61 -13.48
N ASN A 404 23.08 -32.43 -14.11
CA ASN A 404 24.19 -31.49 -14.09
C ASN A 404 24.36 -30.81 -12.72
N PHE A 405 23.26 -30.65 -11.97
CA PHE A 405 23.22 -30.04 -10.66
C PHE A 405 22.09 -30.69 -9.85
N LEU A 406 22.40 -31.10 -8.64
CA LEU A 406 21.42 -31.58 -7.68
C LEU A 406 21.84 -31.10 -6.27
N LYS A 407 21.01 -30.24 -5.67
CA LYS A 407 21.19 -29.70 -4.33
C LYS A 407 20.01 -30.08 -3.46
N ILE A 408 20.29 -30.55 -2.25
CA ILE A 408 19.31 -30.66 -1.16
C ILE A 408 19.67 -29.62 -0.10
N ARG A 409 18.65 -28.98 0.44
CA ARG A 409 18.80 -27.97 1.50
C ARG A 409 17.74 -28.14 2.57
N GLY A 410 18.11 -27.81 3.80
CA GLY A 410 17.17 -27.75 4.91
C GLY A 410 17.62 -26.70 5.91
N GLY A 411 16.66 -26.06 6.55
CA GLY A 411 16.95 -25.01 7.51
C GLY A 411 15.87 -24.87 8.58
N TRP A 412 16.31 -24.33 9.69
CA TRP A 412 15.47 -23.87 10.79
C TRP A 412 15.83 -22.43 11.10
N SER A 413 14.82 -21.61 11.34
CA SER A 413 15.01 -20.19 11.71
C SER A 413 13.95 -19.73 12.69
N GLU A 414 14.34 -18.78 13.52
CA GLU A 414 13.44 -17.99 14.35
C GLU A 414 13.60 -16.52 13.99
N VAL A 415 12.50 -15.75 13.95
CA VAL A 415 12.48 -14.31 13.68
C VAL A 415 11.57 -13.64 14.69
N GLY A 416 12.03 -12.52 15.27
CA GLY A 416 11.23 -11.68 16.15
C GLY A 416 10.62 -10.49 15.42
N SER A 417 9.44 -10.05 15.89
CA SER A 417 8.74 -8.88 15.37
C SER A 417 8.04 -8.11 16.49
N THR A 418 7.85 -6.82 16.30
CA THR A 418 7.00 -5.99 17.18
C THR A 418 5.54 -5.98 16.74
N GLY A 419 5.18 -6.77 15.73
CA GLY A 419 3.82 -6.91 15.23
C GLY A 419 3.20 -5.58 14.79
N ALA A 420 1.94 -5.40 15.14
CA ALA A 420 1.16 -4.21 14.81
C ALA A 420 1.36 -3.03 15.79
N LEU A 421 2.24 -3.15 16.78
CA LEU A 421 2.50 -2.06 17.73
C LEU A 421 3.19 -0.87 17.03
N GLY A 422 2.66 0.32 17.24
CA GLY A 422 3.29 1.57 16.84
C GLY A 422 4.11 2.21 17.95
N ALA A 423 4.85 3.26 17.62
CA ALA A 423 5.53 4.08 18.63
C ALA A 423 4.53 4.58 19.67
N TYR A 424 4.93 4.56 20.94
CA TYR A 424 4.13 5.00 22.09
C TYR A 424 2.86 4.18 22.38
N SER A 425 2.65 3.04 21.72
CA SER A 425 1.50 2.16 21.99
C SER A 425 1.43 1.66 23.43
N LEU A 426 2.53 1.75 24.17
CA LEU A 426 2.60 1.37 25.61
C LEU A 426 2.28 2.53 26.57
N ASN A 427 2.09 3.75 26.05
CA ASN A 427 1.83 4.92 26.88
C ASN A 427 0.32 5.14 26.97
N GLN A 428 -0.23 4.93 28.16
CA GLN A 428 -1.63 5.23 28.42
C GLN A 428 -1.81 6.75 28.54
N THR A 429 -2.54 7.34 27.59
CA THR A 429 -2.84 8.76 27.56
C THR A 429 -4.33 9.00 27.70
N PHE A 430 -4.73 10.14 28.25
CA PHE A 430 -6.13 10.54 28.31
C PHE A 430 -6.47 11.37 27.06
N GLY A 431 -7.62 11.07 26.44
CA GLY A 431 -8.20 11.93 25.43
C GLY A 431 -8.70 13.25 26.08
N LEU A 432 -8.33 14.38 25.52
CA LEU A 432 -8.84 15.68 25.96
C LEU A 432 -9.88 16.18 24.97
N SER A 433 -11.03 16.60 25.47
CA SER A 433 -12.08 17.25 24.69
C SER A 433 -12.63 18.46 25.44
N ASN A 434 -13.09 19.44 24.67
CA ASN A 434 -13.85 20.57 25.20
C ASN A 434 -15.31 20.41 24.76
N SER A 435 -16.20 20.30 25.71
CA SER A 435 -17.64 20.16 25.49
C SER A 435 -18.41 21.29 26.17
N GLY A 436 -19.73 21.28 26.06
CA GLY A 436 -20.59 22.23 26.79
C GLY A 436 -20.43 22.19 28.31
N PHE A 437 -19.73 21.20 28.86
CA PHE A 437 -19.36 21.10 30.28
C PHE A 437 -17.91 21.52 30.57
N GLY A 438 -17.20 22.13 29.60
CA GLY A 438 -15.81 22.54 29.72
C GLY A 438 -14.83 21.44 29.29
N ASN A 439 -13.57 21.58 29.74
CA ASN A 439 -12.52 20.62 29.42
C ASN A 439 -12.75 19.30 30.12
N GLN A 440 -12.80 18.23 29.37
CA GLN A 440 -12.99 16.86 29.83
C GLN A 440 -11.81 15.99 29.45
N ALA A 441 -11.48 15.04 30.33
CA ALA A 441 -10.54 13.96 30.04
C ALA A 441 -11.27 12.62 29.95
N SER A 442 -11.02 11.86 28.91
CA SER A 442 -11.55 10.50 28.74
C SER A 442 -10.46 9.47 28.86
N VAL A 443 -10.78 8.34 29.50
CA VAL A 443 -9.90 7.17 29.53
C VAL A 443 -10.00 6.48 28.16
N PRO A 444 -8.88 6.05 27.56
CA PRO A 444 -8.93 5.31 26.30
C PRO A 444 -9.62 3.97 26.48
N ASN A 445 -10.26 3.47 25.42
CA ASN A 445 -10.96 2.20 25.45
C ASN A 445 -10.03 0.97 25.56
N THR A 446 -8.75 1.15 25.16
CA THR A 446 -7.74 0.08 25.16
C THR A 446 -6.81 0.25 26.34
N GLN A 447 -6.69 -0.79 27.15
CA GLN A 447 -5.68 -0.87 28.20
C GLN A 447 -4.33 -1.30 27.61
N TYR A 448 -3.26 -0.64 28.04
CA TYR A 448 -1.90 -1.01 27.64
C TYR A 448 -1.32 -2.03 28.61
N ASN A 449 -0.69 -3.06 28.06
CA ASN A 449 -0.05 -4.12 28.82
C ASN A 449 1.48 -3.86 28.84
N ARG A 450 2.03 -3.70 30.03
CA ARG A 450 3.48 -3.48 30.23
C ARG A 450 4.32 -4.76 30.14
N ASN A 451 3.68 -5.92 30.03
CA ASN A 451 4.35 -7.21 29.96
C ASN A 451 4.48 -7.73 28.52
N LEU A 452 4.08 -6.93 27.53
CA LEU A 452 4.20 -7.33 26.13
C LEU A 452 5.63 -7.69 25.78
N LYS A 453 5.78 -8.69 24.93
CA LYS A 453 7.04 -9.15 24.34
C LYS A 453 6.95 -9.19 22.83
N ALA A 454 8.08 -9.40 22.15
CA ALA A 454 8.08 -9.57 20.71
C ALA A 454 7.29 -10.83 20.31
N GLU A 455 6.63 -10.76 19.17
CA GLU A 455 6.12 -11.94 18.47
C GLU A 455 7.29 -12.76 17.93
N THR A 456 7.13 -14.06 17.82
CA THR A 456 8.13 -14.94 17.23
C THR A 456 7.55 -15.76 16.09
N VAL A 457 8.32 -15.90 15.01
CA VAL A 457 8.01 -16.80 13.89
C VAL A 457 9.13 -17.82 13.80
N THR A 458 8.80 -19.08 14.05
CA THR A 458 9.72 -20.21 13.89
C THR A 458 9.40 -20.92 12.58
N GLY A 459 10.39 -21.13 11.73
CA GLY A 459 10.23 -21.79 10.44
C GLY A 459 11.17 -22.96 10.25
N VAL A 460 10.66 -24.03 9.63
CA VAL A 460 11.44 -25.15 9.12
C VAL A 460 11.19 -25.25 7.62
N GLU A 461 12.26 -25.36 6.85
CA GLU A 461 12.20 -25.50 5.40
C GLU A 461 13.05 -26.64 4.90
N PHE A 462 12.55 -27.37 3.89
CA PHE A 462 13.29 -28.37 3.13
C PHE A 462 13.13 -28.13 1.64
N GLY A 463 14.22 -28.18 0.90
CA GLY A 463 14.21 -27.92 -0.52
C GLY A 463 15.13 -28.83 -1.31
N ILE A 464 14.74 -29.03 -2.57
CA ILE A 464 15.54 -29.72 -3.58
C ILE A 464 15.58 -28.88 -4.85
N ASP A 465 16.77 -28.70 -5.40
CA ASP A 465 17.00 -27.97 -6.65
C ASP A 465 17.78 -28.86 -7.61
N ALA A 466 17.28 -29.04 -8.83
CA ALA A 466 17.89 -29.86 -9.85
C ALA A 466 17.96 -29.16 -11.21
N LYS A 467 19.08 -29.38 -11.94
CA LYS A 467 19.22 -29.02 -13.35
C LYS A 467 19.70 -30.23 -14.10
N MET A 468 18.99 -30.58 -15.15
CA MET A 468 19.20 -31.82 -15.94
C MET A 468 19.28 -31.52 -17.42
N PHE A 469 19.85 -32.49 -18.19
CA PHE A 469 19.95 -32.46 -19.65
C PHE A 469 20.66 -31.18 -20.17
N ASN A 470 21.87 -30.92 -19.66
CA ASN A 470 22.62 -29.69 -19.96
C ASN A 470 21.85 -28.40 -19.58
N ASN A 471 21.24 -28.42 -18.41
CA ASN A 471 20.42 -27.32 -17.84
C ASN A 471 19.15 -27.01 -18.65
N ARG A 472 18.71 -27.94 -19.53
CA ARG A 472 17.46 -27.75 -20.29
C ARG A 472 16.21 -27.98 -19.44
N LEU A 473 16.30 -28.78 -18.41
CA LEU A 473 15.25 -29.02 -17.44
C LEU A 473 15.71 -28.48 -16.07
N ARG A 474 14.91 -27.63 -15.48
CA ARG A 474 15.12 -27.02 -14.15
C ARG A 474 13.96 -27.41 -13.26
N PHE A 475 14.26 -27.90 -12.09
CA PHE A 475 13.27 -28.27 -11.09
C PHE A 475 13.68 -27.70 -9.74
N SER A 476 12.75 -27.07 -9.02
CA SER A 476 12.89 -26.68 -7.62
C SER A 476 11.61 -27.03 -6.87
N ALA A 477 11.74 -27.61 -5.70
CA ALA A 477 10.64 -27.85 -4.80
C ALA A 477 11.02 -27.47 -3.39
N THR A 478 10.15 -26.79 -2.67
CA THR A 478 10.33 -26.37 -1.27
C THR A 478 9.08 -26.74 -0.48
N TYR A 479 9.27 -27.33 0.68
CA TYR A 479 8.26 -27.48 1.72
C TYR A 479 8.64 -26.59 2.88
N TYR A 480 7.65 -25.92 3.48
CA TYR A 480 7.85 -25.11 4.70
C TYR A 480 6.74 -25.32 5.73
N ASP A 481 7.11 -25.18 7.00
CA ASP A 481 6.22 -25.13 8.15
C ASP A 481 6.65 -23.96 9.04
N GLN A 482 5.79 -22.94 9.12
CA GLN A 482 6.02 -21.74 9.91
C GLN A 482 5.00 -21.65 11.02
N GLN A 483 5.48 -21.38 12.25
CA GLN A 483 4.68 -21.19 13.44
C GLN A 483 4.89 -19.76 13.95
N SER A 484 3.85 -18.95 13.90
CA SER A 484 3.85 -17.63 14.53
C SER A 484 3.29 -17.77 15.94
N ASN A 485 4.05 -17.37 16.93
CA ASN A 485 3.68 -17.51 18.33
C ASN A 485 3.67 -16.14 19.01
N ASP A 486 2.88 -16.01 20.07
CA ASP A 486 2.82 -14.80 20.88
C ASP A 486 2.40 -13.56 20.05
N LEU A 487 1.50 -13.72 19.06
CA LEU A 487 1.03 -12.63 18.23
C LEU A 487 0.37 -11.54 19.09
N LEU A 488 0.72 -10.30 18.80
CA LEU A 488 0.23 -9.10 19.48
C LEU A 488 -1.13 -8.70 18.93
N VAL A 489 -2.18 -8.97 19.67
CA VAL A 489 -3.55 -8.68 19.26
C VAL A 489 -4.32 -7.93 20.35
N PRO A 490 -5.24 -7.01 19.98
CA PRO A 490 -6.16 -6.41 20.94
C PRO A 490 -7.30 -7.37 21.21
N ILE A 491 -7.41 -7.86 22.44
CA ILE A 491 -8.50 -8.72 22.90
C ILE A 491 -9.59 -7.92 23.60
N GLN A 492 -10.85 -8.36 23.46
CA GLN A 492 -11.96 -7.76 24.16
C GLN A 492 -11.98 -8.17 25.65
N VAL A 493 -12.21 -7.21 26.52
CA VAL A 493 -12.35 -7.41 27.96
C VAL A 493 -13.69 -6.84 28.45
N SER A 494 -14.12 -7.29 29.62
CA SER A 494 -15.34 -6.75 30.22
C SER A 494 -15.20 -5.26 30.51
N ALA A 495 -16.16 -4.45 30.08
CA ALA A 495 -16.22 -3.02 30.38
C ALA A 495 -16.22 -2.69 31.91
N ALA A 496 -16.51 -3.68 32.76
CA ALA A 496 -16.38 -3.54 34.21
C ALA A 496 -14.94 -3.28 34.69
N THR A 497 -13.92 -3.57 33.85
CA THR A 497 -12.52 -3.23 34.12
C THR A 497 -12.18 -1.74 33.88
N GLY A 498 -13.10 -0.99 33.27
CA GLY A 498 -12.89 0.38 32.80
C GLY A 498 -12.34 0.47 31.36
N PHE A 499 -12.11 -0.67 30.70
CA PHE A 499 -11.61 -0.79 29.33
C PHE A 499 -12.47 -1.76 28.52
N THR A 500 -12.45 -1.66 27.20
CA THR A 500 -13.15 -2.60 26.31
C THR A 500 -12.19 -3.55 25.60
N SER A 501 -10.89 -3.22 25.58
CA SER A 501 -9.86 -4.06 24.99
C SER A 501 -8.53 -3.94 25.74
N VAL A 502 -7.66 -4.93 25.57
CA VAL A 502 -6.26 -4.93 26.05
C VAL A 502 -5.36 -5.58 25.00
N TRP A 503 -4.17 -5.03 24.79
CA TRP A 503 -3.14 -5.69 23.99
C TRP A 503 -2.51 -6.83 24.76
N ASP A 504 -2.40 -8.01 24.14
CA ASP A 504 -1.74 -9.16 24.74
C ASP A 504 -1.08 -10.09 23.71
N ASN A 505 -0.13 -10.91 24.16
CA ASN A 505 0.55 -11.94 23.37
C ASN A 505 -0.18 -13.28 23.57
N ILE A 506 -1.25 -13.55 22.82
CA ILE A 506 -2.11 -14.72 23.08
C ILE A 506 -2.52 -15.51 21.83
N ALA A 507 -2.26 -15.00 20.62
CA ALA A 507 -2.63 -15.70 19.41
C ALA A 507 -1.44 -16.42 18.80
N ASP A 508 -1.70 -17.64 18.32
CA ASP A 508 -0.74 -18.42 17.56
C ASP A 508 -1.32 -18.74 16.17
N MET A 509 -0.45 -18.89 15.19
CA MET A 509 -0.85 -19.19 13.82
C MET A 509 0.16 -20.12 13.15
N SER A 510 -0.33 -21.11 12.43
CA SER A 510 0.51 -21.97 11.59
C SER A 510 0.32 -21.66 10.11
N ASN A 511 1.40 -21.71 9.35
CA ASN A 511 1.40 -21.59 7.91
C ASN A 511 2.29 -22.67 7.31
N LYS A 512 1.69 -23.64 6.60
CA LYS A 512 2.37 -24.76 5.98
C LYS A 512 2.09 -24.77 4.49
N GLY A 513 3.12 -25.08 3.72
CA GLY A 513 2.92 -25.15 2.28
C GLY A 513 4.07 -25.76 1.52
N TYR A 514 3.87 -25.84 0.23
CA TYR A 514 4.89 -26.26 -0.72
C TYR A 514 4.83 -25.40 -1.98
N GLU A 515 6.01 -25.21 -2.55
CA GLU A 515 6.23 -24.47 -3.79
C GLU A 515 7.01 -25.35 -4.75
N ILE A 516 6.57 -25.42 -5.99
CA ILE A 516 7.19 -26.22 -7.03
C ILE A 516 7.39 -25.33 -8.27
N GLN A 517 8.60 -25.34 -8.78
CA GLN A 517 8.96 -24.69 -10.05
C GLN A 517 9.49 -25.72 -11.02
N LEU A 518 8.96 -25.73 -12.23
CA LEU A 518 9.41 -26.58 -13.32
C LEU A 518 9.67 -25.70 -14.54
N GLY A 519 10.92 -25.63 -14.97
CA GLY A 519 11.34 -24.90 -16.15
C GLY A 519 11.93 -25.81 -17.21
N GLY A 520 11.56 -25.63 -18.47
CA GLY A 520 12.05 -26.42 -19.59
C GLY A 520 12.42 -25.59 -20.80
N THR A 521 13.64 -25.78 -21.32
CA THR A 521 14.05 -25.29 -22.64
C THR A 521 13.73 -26.37 -23.68
N ILE A 522 12.55 -26.29 -24.27
CA ILE A 522 12.02 -27.30 -25.22
C ILE A 522 12.80 -27.25 -26.54
N ILE A 523 13.03 -26.04 -27.04
CA ILE A 523 13.79 -25.82 -28.28
C ILE A 523 14.90 -24.81 -27.97
N LYS A 524 16.13 -25.17 -28.39
CA LYS A 524 17.27 -24.28 -28.34
C LYS A 524 18.06 -24.40 -29.63
N LYS A 525 17.90 -23.44 -30.51
CA LYS A 525 18.64 -23.28 -31.78
C LYS A 525 19.35 -21.92 -31.76
N GLN A 526 20.21 -21.69 -32.75
CA GLN A 526 21.00 -20.46 -32.87
C GLN A 526 20.09 -19.21 -32.94
N ASP A 527 18.99 -19.30 -33.69
CA ASP A 527 18.09 -18.17 -33.98
C ASP A 527 16.72 -18.32 -33.31
N PHE A 528 16.48 -19.38 -32.52
CA PHE A 528 15.20 -19.61 -31.88
C PHE A 528 15.34 -20.41 -30.59
N ALA A 529 14.77 -19.90 -29.51
CA ALA A 529 14.63 -20.60 -28.25
C ALA A 529 13.17 -20.60 -27.79
N PHE A 530 12.72 -21.71 -27.21
CA PHE A 530 11.40 -21.83 -26.62
C PHE A 530 11.53 -22.44 -25.23
N ASP A 531 11.19 -21.63 -24.23
CA ASP A 531 11.23 -21.98 -22.82
C ASP A 531 9.82 -21.97 -22.25
N ILE A 532 9.54 -22.88 -21.32
CA ILE A 532 8.31 -22.95 -20.54
C ILE A 532 8.71 -23.02 -19.08
N ASP A 533 8.14 -22.13 -18.25
CA ASP A 533 8.28 -22.17 -16.81
C ASP A 533 6.89 -22.25 -16.18
N VAL A 534 6.71 -23.19 -15.26
CA VAL A 534 5.47 -23.43 -14.52
C VAL A 534 5.77 -23.33 -13.04
N ASN A 535 5.00 -22.51 -12.34
CA ASN A 535 5.08 -22.34 -10.89
C ASN A 535 3.78 -22.82 -10.26
N PHE A 536 3.89 -23.60 -9.21
CA PHE A 536 2.77 -24.07 -8.41
C PHE A 536 3.08 -23.79 -6.93
N ALA A 537 2.14 -23.17 -6.21
CA ALA A 537 2.24 -22.94 -4.77
C ALA A 537 0.91 -23.28 -4.10
N GLN A 538 1.00 -23.90 -2.94
CA GLN A 538 -0.13 -24.13 -2.06
C GLN A 538 0.29 -23.84 -0.64
N ASN A 539 -0.51 -23.05 0.10
CA ASN A 539 -0.34 -22.82 1.52
C ASN A 539 -1.64 -23.03 2.28
N THR A 540 -1.51 -23.35 3.54
CA THR A 540 -2.61 -23.46 4.51
C THR A 540 -2.26 -22.65 5.74
N ASN A 541 -3.12 -21.69 6.08
CA ASN A 541 -3.02 -20.89 7.30
C ASN A 541 -4.09 -21.32 8.29
N GLU A 542 -3.72 -21.48 9.53
CA GLU A 542 -4.62 -21.84 10.63
C GLU A 542 -4.24 -21.05 11.88
N VAL A 543 -5.23 -20.43 12.53
CA VAL A 543 -5.07 -19.83 13.85
C VAL A 543 -5.29 -20.95 14.86
N THR A 544 -4.33 -21.16 15.78
CA THR A 544 -4.28 -22.29 16.69
C THR A 544 -4.45 -21.87 18.14
#